data_2194309fd249ddf8eb356792d9f3b393
#
_entry.id   2194309fd249ddf8eb356792d9f3b393
#
_cell.length_a   1.000
_cell.length_b   1.000
_cell.length_c   1.000
_cell.angle_alpha   90.00
_cell.angle_beta   90.00
_cell.angle_gamma   90.00
#
_symmetry.space_group_name_H-M   'P 1'
#
loop_
_entity.id
_entity.type
_entity.pdbx_description
1 polymer ?
#
loop_
_entity_poly.entity_id
_entity_poly.type
_entity_poly.pdbx_seq_one_letter_code
_entity_poly.pdbx_strand_id
1 'polypeptide(L)'
;MPEPRKLVPVDYRTLIKVFEREGFSVSRQKGDHISMTKPGVMRPLVIKTSPRNVPVAHIRTNMTTAGMSRERFFELLDVVS
;
A
#
# COMPACT_ATOMS: atom_id res chain seq x y z
N MET A 1 -5.08 9.91 -24.99
CA MET A 1 -5.27 9.93 -23.53
C MET A 1 -5.30 8.51 -23.00
N PRO A 2 -4.43 8.15 -22.10
CA PRO A 2 -4.44 6.79 -21.60
C PRO A 2 -5.71 6.52 -20.79
N GLU A 3 -6.21 5.32 -20.91
CA GLU A 3 -7.37 4.93 -20.12
C GLU A 3 -6.96 4.87 -18.65
N PRO A 4 -7.85 5.28 -17.73
CA PRO A 4 -7.56 5.16 -16.31
C PRO A 4 -7.45 3.68 -15.93
N ARG A 5 -6.38 3.36 -15.24
CA ARG A 5 -6.17 2.01 -14.73
C ARG A 5 -7.13 1.75 -13.58
N LYS A 6 -7.60 0.53 -13.49
CA LYS A 6 -8.42 0.10 -12.35
C LYS A 6 -7.52 -0.44 -11.25
N LEU A 7 -7.87 -0.13 -10.02
CA LEU A 7 -7.28 -0.81 -8.89
C LEU A 7 -7.77 -2.26 -8.89
N VAL A 8 -6.84 -3.18 -8.71
CA VAL A 8 -7.14 -4.60 -8.58
C VAL A 8 -6.44 -5.11 -7.32
N PRO A 9 -6.86 -6.25 -6.78
CA PRO A 9 -6.15 -6.82 -5.63
C PRO A 9 -4.67 -7.01 -5.94
N VAL A 10 -3.81 -6.69 -4.97
CA VAL A 10 -2.36 -6.75 -5.12
C VAL A 10 -1.78 -7.60 -4.00
N ASP A 11 -0.80 -8.44 -4.32
CA ASP A 11 -0.08 -9.24 -3.32
C ASP A 11 0.45 -8.31 -2.23
N TYR A 12 0.24 -8.68 -0.96
CA TYR A 12 0.63 -7.83 0.17
C TYR A 12 2.12 -7.48 0.15
N ARG A 13 2.97 -8.36 -0.34
CA ARG A 13 4.41 -8.13 -0.41
C ARG A 13 4.75 -7.04 -1.40
N THR A 14 4.05 -7.03 -2.54
CA THR A 14 4.19 -5.96 -3.53
C THR A 14 3.69 -4.64 -2.97
N LEU A 15 2.57 -4.68 -2.26
CA LEU A 15 2.00 -3.48 -1.65
C LEU A 15 2.96 -2.88 -0.62
N ILE A 16 3.60 -3.71 0.19
CA ILE A 16 4.62 -3.24 1.15
C ILE A 16 5.74 -2.51 0.40
N LYS A 17 6.22 -3.07 -0.71
CA LYS A 17 7.28 -2.44 -1.50
C LYS A 17 6.85 -1.08 -2.05
N VAL A 18 5.59 -0.95 -2.46
CA VAL A 18 5.06 0.33 -2.94
C VAL A 18 5.17 1.39 -1.84
N PHE A 19 4.72 1.07 -0.63
CA PHE A 19 4.75 2.03 0.46
C PHE A 19 6.17 2.28 0.98
N GLU A 20 7.04 1.30 0.92
CA GLU A 20 8.46 1.51 1.25
C GLU A 20 9.10 2.54 0.32
N ARG A 21 8.75 2.51 -0.96
CA ARG A 21 9.21 3.52 -1.92
C ARG A 21 8.73 4.93 -1.58
N GLU A 22 7.62 5.03 -0.87
CA GLU A 22 7.07 6.31 -0.45
C GLU A 22 7.60 6.76 0.92
N GLY A 23 8.50 6.00 1.51
CA GLY A 23 9.15 6.36 2.76
C GLY A 23 8.57 5.69 4.00
N PHE A 24 7.61 4.80 3.82
CA PHE A 24 7.10 4.01 4.95
C PHE A 24 8.02 2.84 5.25
N SER A 25 8.03 2.42 6.49
CA SER A 25 8.79 1.23 6.89
C SER A 25 7.93 0.37 7.81
N VAL A 26 8.19 -0.94 7.77
CA VAL A 26 7.49 -1.86 8.65
C VAL A 26 7.92 -1.57 10.09
N SER A 27 6.94 -1.23 10.93
CA SER A 27 7.21 -0.93 12.34
C SER A 27 6.84 -2.10 13.24
N ARG A 28 5.90 -2.93 12.80
CA ARG A 28 5.40 -4.02 13.64
C ARG A 28 4.69 -5.05 12.78
N GLN A 29 4.80 -6.32 13.18
CA GLN A 29 4.01 -7.39 12.61
C GLN A 29 3.40 -8.19 13.76
N LYS A 30 2.10 -8.40 13.70
CA LYS A 30 1.37 -9.19 14.69
C LYS A 30 0.36 -10.07 13.96
N GLY A 31 0.57 -11.39 14.03
CA GLY A 31 -0.28 -12.31 13.29
C GLY A 31 -0.25 -12.02 11.80
N ASP A 32 -1.42 -11.80 11.23
CA ASP A 32 -1.56 -11.51 9.81
C ASP A 32 -1.67 -10.00 9.51
N HIS A 33 -1.27 -9.15 10.46
CA HIS A 33 -1.29 -7.70 10.30
C HIS A 33 0.13 -7.15 10.32
N ILE A 34 0.45 -6.34 9.31
CA ILE A 34 1.72 -5.63 9.23
C ILE A 34 1.41 -4.14 9.33
N SER A 35 2.06 -3.46 10.27
CA SER A 35 1.93 -2.01 10.42
C SER A 35 3.13 -1.32 9.80
N MET A 36 2.87 -0.27 9.02
CA MET A 36 3.92 0.55 8.41
C MET A 36 3.74 1.99 8.85
N THR A 37 4.86 2.64 9.14
CA THR A 37 4.86 4.04 9.60
C THR A 37 5.83 4.87 8.78
N LYS A 38 5.60 6.19 8.81
CA LYS A 38 6.44 7.16 8.14
C LYS A 38 6.49 8.42 9.02
N PRO A 39 7.66 9.05 9.19
CA PRO A 39 7.73 10.31 9.92
C PRO A 39 6.77 11.35 9.33
N GLY A 40 6.01 12.02 10.18
CA GLY A 40 5.05 13.03 9.75
C GLY A 40 3.66 12.48 9.41
N VAL A 41 3.49 11.18 9.38
CA VAL A 41 2.19 10.55 9.16
C VAL A 41 1.71 9.97 10.49
N MET A 42 0.59 10.46 10.97
CA MET A 42 0.13 10.14 12.32
C MET A 42 -0.45 8.75 12.47
N ARG A 43 -1.06 8.23 11.40
CA ARG A 43 -1.69 6.91 11.44
C ARG A 43 -0.84 5.88 10.73
N PRO A 44 -0.64 4.70 11.33
CA PRO A 44 0.05 3.63 10.62
C PRO A 44 -0.83 3.07 9.50
N LEU A 45 -0.19 2.57 8.46
CA LEU A 45 -0.86 1.74 7.48
C LEU A 45 -0.96 0.34 8.08
N VAL A 46 -2.09 -0.32 7.87
CA VAL A 46 -2.26 -1.71 8.29
C VAL A 46 -2.49 -2.55 7.04
N ILE A 47 -1.59 -3.49 6.80
CA ILE A 47 -1.65 -4.37 5.64
C ILE A 47 -1.87 -5.78 6.13
N LYS A 48 -2.98 -6.38 5.70
CA LYS A 48 -3.27 -7.77 6.01
C LYS A 48 -2.52 -8.69 5.06
N THR A 49 -1.97 -9.76 5.59
CA THR A 49 -1.26 -10.75 4.77
C THR A 49 -2.15 -11.91 4.34
N SER A 50 -3.38 -11.96 4.84
CA SER A 50 -4.36 -12.97 4.49
C SER A 50 -5.72 -12.29 4.25
N PRO A 51 -6.33 -12.46 3.08
CA PRO A 51 -5.81 -13.19 1.93
C PRO A 51 -4.55 -12.58 1.35
N ARG A 52 -3.78 -13.38 0.64
CA ARG A 52 -2.49 -12.97 0.08
C ARG A 52 -2.60 -11.73 -0.81
N ASN A 53 -3.65 -11.67 -1.61
CA ASN A 53 -3.92 -10.49 -2.42
C ASN A 53 -4.80 -9.54 -1.62
N VAL A 54 -4.29 -8.34 -1.38
CA VAL A 54 -4.99 -7.32 -0.61
C VAL A 54 -6.18 -6.81 -1.40
N PRO A 55 -7.40 -6.84 -0.84
CA PRO A 55 -8.58 -6.34 -1.53
C PRO A 55 -8.48 -4.85 -1.86
N VAL A 56 -9.12 -4.45 -2.95
CA VAL A 56 -9.11 -3.06 -3.42
C VAL A 56 -9.56 -2.08 -2.33
N ALA A 57 -10.58 -2.43 -1.55
CA ALA A 57 -11.07 -1.56 -0.49
C ALA A 57 -9.98 -1.25 0.54
N HIS A 58 -9.17 -2.23 0.90
CA HIS A 58 -8.06 -2.04 1.84
C HIS A 58 -6.94 -1.22 1.22
N ILE A 59 -6.65 -1.43 -0.07
CA ILE A 59 -5.66 -0.64 -0.79
C ILE A 59 -6.07 0.83 -0.78
N ARG A 60 -7.33 1.13 -1.06
CA ARG A 60 -7.85 2.50 -1.04
C ARG A 60 -7.70 3.14 0.34
N THR A 61 -8.03 2.40 1.39
CA THR A 61 -7.87 2.88 2.76
C THR A 61 -6.41 3.23 3.05
N ASN A 62 -5.50 2.35 2.66
CA ASN A 62 -4.07 2.59 2.85
C ASN A 62 -3.58 3.80 2.06
N MET A 63 -4.04 3.95 0.83
CA MET A 63 -3.69 5.12 0.02
C MET A 63 -4.17 6.41 0.67
N THR A 64 -5.39 6.42 1.17
CA THR A 64 -5.97 7.59 1.84
C THR A 64 -5.15 7.94 3.08
N THR A 65 -4.83 6.95 3.90
CA THR A 65 -4.03 7.16 5.11
C THR A 65 -2.64 7.69 4.77
N ALA A 66 -2.05 7.19 3.69
CA ALA A 66 -0.72 7.61 3.24
C ALA A 66 -0.73 8.96 2.50
N GLY A 67 -1.90 9.46 2.13
CA GLY A 67 -2.00 10.66 1.30
C GLY A 67 -1.50 10.43 -0.13
N MET A 68 -1.65 9.20 -0.63
CA MET A 68 -1.13 8.80 -1.93
C MET A 68 -2.22 8.87 -3.00
N SER A 69 -1.92 9.55 -4.12
CA SER A 69 -2.81 9.59 -5.27
C SER A 69 -2.79 8.27 -6.04
N ARG A 70 -3.83 8.05 -6.86
CA ARG A 70 -3.86 6.89 -7.75
C ARG A 70 -2.67 6.88 -8.70
N GLU A 71 -2.35 8.03 -9.25
CA GLU A 71 -1.23 8.17 -10.20
C GLU A 71 0.08 7.76 -9.55
N ARG A 72 0.32 8.24 -8.34
CA ARG A 72 1.53 7.89 -7.60
C ARG A 72 1.55 6.41 -7.25
N PHE A 73 0.41 5.84 -6.86
CA PHE A 73 0.32 4.42 -6.55
C PHE A 73 0.72 3.56 -7.76
N PHE A 74 0.15 3.84 -8.92
CA PHE A 74 0.45 3.07 -10.12
C PHE A 74 1.89 3.27 -10.59
N GLU A 75 2.42 4.48 -10.45
CA GLU A 75 3.82 4.76 -10.75
C GLU A 75 4.75 3.88 -9.92
N LEU A 76 4.50 3.82 -8.60
CA LEU A 76 5.31 2.99 -7.72
C LEU A 76 5.08 1.50 -7.94
N LEU A 77 3.85 1.11 -8.23
CA LEU A 77 3.52 -0.28 -8.52
C LEU A 77 4.30 -0.77 -9.74
N ASP A 78 4.39 0.06 -10.77
CA ASP A 78 5.15 -0.28 -11.97
C ASP A 78 6.65 -0.40 -11.69
N VAL A 79 7.16 0.38 -10.74
CA VAL A 79 8.58 0.33 -10.37
C VAL A 79 8.91 -0.97 -9.62
N VAL A 80 8.02 -1.44 -8.76
CA VAL A 80 8.31 -2.59 -7.89
C VAL A 80 7.79 -3.93 -8.43
N SER A 81 7.01 -3.91 -9.49
CA SER A 81 6.46 -5.14 -10.09
C SER A 81 7.40 -5.74 -11.11
#